data_45fe794e8efb7e17d831530fe1d91d12
#
_entry.id   45fe794e8efb7e17d831530fe1d91d12
#
_cell.length_a   1.000
_cell.length_b   1.000
_cell.length_c   1.000
_cell.angle_alpha   90.00
_cell.angle_beta   90.00
_cell.angle_gamma   90.00
#
_symmetry.space_group_name_H-M   'P 1'
#
loop_
_entity.id
_entity.type
_entity.pdbx_description
1 polymer ?
#
loop_
_entity_poly.entity_id
_entity_poly.type
_entity_poly.pdbx_seq_one_letter_code
_entity_poly.pdbx_strand_id
1 'polypeptide(L)'
;MPDASDTLAWLVGLRAGGSRLGLDRMHELVRRLDLDTWLRRTPTFHVAGTNGKGSTCAMVAAIQRAHGRKTGLYTSPHLVRVGERIKIDGVPLPTPRLLAYVEQLRPIYHAIVAETPDLAPTFFELMTAIAWLEFREQACDVIVLETGLGGRLDATTACHPLATAITSIGLDHQEYLGDTLAAIAGEKAGILKSGVPCVLGDLPSEAYQVIATRARSINAPLQGFSQRLVTNLEGEYQQVNAGVALDLCILASTTLPIDLKKAQAALLKVDWPARWQRVTLTDGRTLIIDAAHNEEGARYLDRQLTKLSCPTIMVGATGDTRAAPLLEVVARHAGHLILVEPATERATPAARLLQLTPKVSCPVETSSVAKLFPAKGRCAAPGEVVVVVGSLYLAGEVLARLEGELPDATLQDRLASGP
;
A
#
# COMPACT_ATOMS: atom_id res chain seq x y z
N MET A 1 -8.07 -26.07 20.14
CA MET A 1 -7.49 -25.18 19.10
C MET A 1 -6.68 -24.12 19.84
N PRO A 2 -5.50 -23.72 19.34
CA PRO A 2 -4.80 -22.58 19.92
C PRO A 2 -5.74 -21.38 19.98
N ASP A 3 -5.54 -20.49 20.96
CA ASP A 3 -6.35 -19.28 21.06
C ASP A 3 -6.08 -18.41 19.83
N ALA A 4 -7.12 -17.89 19.21
CA ALA A 4 -7.03 -17.01 18.04
C ALA A 4 -6.13 -15.78 18.33
N SER A 5 -6.13 -15.30 19.58
CA SER A 5 -5.27 -14.23 20.08
C SER A 5 -3.79 -14.63 20.04
N ASP A 6 -3.45 -15.84 20.48
CA ASP A 6 -2.06 -16.34 20.51
C ASP A 6 -1.52 -16.56 19.08
N THR A 7 -2.34 -17.04 18.17
CA THR A 7 -1.96 -17.27 16.78
C THR A 7 -1.65 -15.93 16.07
N LEU A 8 -2.50 -14.94 16.26
CA LEU A 8 -2.28 -13.60 15.70
C LEU A 8 -1.08 -12.92 16.35
N ALA A 9 -0.94 -13.02 17.68
CA ALA A 9 0.19 -12.47 18.41
C ALA A 9 1.53 -13.07 17.94
N TRP A 10 1.58 -14.39 17.69
CA TRP A 10 2.75 -15.04 17.12
C TRP A 10 3.11 -14.47 15.76
N LEU A 11 2.16 -14.42 14.82
CA LEU A 11 2.39 -13.86 13.47
C LEU A 11 2.91 -12.42 13.53
N VAL A 12 2.30 -11.62 14.38
CA VAL A 12 2.67 -10.21 14.58
C VAL A 12 4.03 -10.09 15.26
N GLY A 13 4.34 -10.97 16.20
CA GLY A 13 5.65 -11.02 16.89
C GLY A 13 6.83 -11.19 15.91
N LEU A 14 6.62 -11.82 14.75
CA LEU A 14 7.65 -11.95 13.72
C LEU A 14 8.07 -10.61 13.10
N ARG A 15 7.28 -9.54 13.27
CA ARG A 15 7.64 -8.17 12.86
C ARG A 15 8.82 -7.62 13.68
N ALA A 16 8.99 -8.07 14.92
CA ALA A 16 10.10 -7.62 15.78
C ALA A 16 11.47 -7.91 15.17
N GLY A 17 11.58 -8.92 14.29
CA GLY A 17 12.78 -9.22 13.52
C GLY A 17 13.10 -8.25 12.37
N GLY A 18 12.22 -7.27 12.12
CA GLY A 18 12.38 -6.25 11.08
C GLY A 18 12.23 -6.77 9.65
N SER A 19 12.41 -5.85 8.69
CA SER A 19 12.50 -6.22 7.26
C SER A 19 13.93 -6.66 6.94
N ARG A 20 14.10 -7.92 6.62
CA ARG A 20 15.36 -8.46 6.11
C ARG A 20 15.25 -8.57 4.59
N LEU A 21 16.02 -7.79 3.86
CA LEU A 21 16.06 -7.86 2.40
C LEU A 21 16.75 -9.17 1.95
N GLY A 22 16.16 -9.85 0.97
CA GLY A 22 16.70 -11.10 0.41
C GLY A 22 15.58 -12.03 -0.06
N LEU A 23 15.85 -12.83 -1.10
CA LEU A 23 14.87 -13.74 -1.69
C LEU A 23 15.00 -15.20 -1.20
N ASP A 24 16.12 -15.55 -0.57
CA ASP A 24 16.43 -16.94 -0.20
C ASP A 24 15.38 -17.54 0.72
N ARG A 25 14.90 -16.76 1.71
CA ARG A 25 13.81 -17.15 2.62
C ARG A 25 12.50 -17.40 1.88
N MET A 26 12.19 -16.53 0.91
CA MET A 26 10.97 -16.69 0.11
C MET A 26 11.08 -17.88 -0.84
N HIS A 27 12.24 -18.12 -1.45
CA HIS A 27 12.50 -19.31 -2.27
C HIS A 27 12.37 -20.59 -1.44
N GLU A 28 12.86 -20.61 -0.20
CA GLU A 28 12.71 -21.76 0.70
C GLU A 28 11.22 -22.01 1.04
N LEU A 29 10.44 -20.96 1.31
CA LEU A 29 8.99 -21.09 1.51
C LEU A 29 8.29 -21.64 0.26
N VAL A 30 8.61 -21.09 -0.93
CA VAL A 30 8.05 -21.57 -2.20
C VAL A 30 8.34 -23.06 -2.40
N ARG A 31 9.57 -23.49 -2.11
CA ARG A 31 9.99 -24.90 -2.21
C ARG A 31 9.23 -25.79 -1.22
N ARG A 32 9.14 -25.39 0.07
CA ARG A 32 8.45 -26.17 1.12
C ARG A 32 6.94 -26.29 0.89
N LEU A 33 6.34 -25.27 0.25
CA LEU A 33 4.90 -25.19 -0.01
C LEU A 33 4.51 -25.70 -1.40
N ASP A 34 5.49 -26.17 -2.19
CA ASP A 34 5.29 -26.65 -3.58
C ASP A 34 4.52 -25.61 -4.43
N LEU A 35 4.98 -24.35 -4.41
CA LEU A 35 4.31 -23.25 -5.09
C LEU A 35 4.95 -22.91 -6.45
N ASP A 36 6.17 -23.33 -6.76
CA ASP A 36 6.91 -22.90 -7.96
C ASP A 36 6.15 -23.18 -9.26
N THR A 37 5.67 -24.42 -9.43
CA THR A 37 4.91 -24.82 -10.63
C THR A 37 3.62 -24.01 -10.79
N TRP A 38 2.91 -23.72 -9.69
CA TRP A 38 1.70 -22.93 -9.71
C TRP A 38 2.01 -21.46 -10.03
N LEU A 39 3.03 -20.86 -9.43
CA LEU A 39 3.45 -19.49 -9.71
C LEU A 39 3.83 -19.27 -11.18
N ARG A 40 4.49 -20.25 -11.81
CA ARG A 40 4.84 -20.19 -13.24
C ARG A 40 3.66 -20.24 -14.18
N ARG A 41 2.56 -20.86 -13.76
CA ARG A 41 1.36 -21.05 -14.59
C ARG A 41 0.30 -19.98 -14.35
N THR A 42 0.33 -19.32 -13.19
CA THR A 42 -0.70 -18.33 -12.81
C THR A 42 -0.38 -16.97 -13.42
N PRO A 43 -1.27 -16.43 -14.28
CA PRO A 43 -1.13 -15.09 -14.80
C PRO A 43 -0.96 -14.07 -13.68
N THR A 44 0.12 -13.29 -13.71
CA THR A 44 0.49 -12.39 -12.62
C THR A 44 0.82 -11.01 -13.15
N PHE A 45 0.28 -9.97 -12.48
CA PHE A 45 0.72 -8.59 -12.59
C PHE A 45 1.55 -8.21 -11.38
N HIS A 46 2.69 -7.53 -11.57
CA HIS A 46 3.56 -7.14 -10.48
C HIS A 46 3.89 -5.65 -10.54
N VAL A 47 3.60 -4.92 -9.45
CA VAL A 47 3.65 -3.47 -9.42
C VAL A 47 4.59 -2.97 -8.32
N ALA A 48 5.59 -2.16 -8.71
CA ALA A 48 6.45 -1.41 -7.80
C ALA A 48 6.23 0.10 -7.96
N GLY A 49 6.85 0.88 -7.08
CA GLY A 49 6.81 2.33 -7.11
C GLY A 49 6.98 2.94 -5.72
N THR A 50 7.15 4.24 -5.63
CA THR A 50 7.12 4.95 -4.34
C THR A 50 5.67 5.15 -3.93
N ASN A 51 4.88 5.88 -4.71
CA ASN A 51 3.46 6.11 -4.52
C ASN A 51 2.64 5.48 -5.66
N GLY A 52 1.33 5.28 -5.45
CA GLY A 52 0.41 4.80 -6.48
C GLY A 52 0.34 3.28 -6.66
N LYS A 53 1.26 2.48 -6.10
CA LYS A 53 1.27 1.01 -6.21
C LYS A 53 -0.09 0.38 -5.93
N GLY A 54 -0.59 0.53 -4.70
CA GLY A 54 -1.84 -0.08 -4.27
C GLY A 54 -3.05 0.38 -5.08
N SER A 55 -3.13 1.69 -5.44
CA SER A 55 -4.18 2.21 -6.32
C SER A 55 -4.13 1.55 -7.71
N THR A 56 -2.93 1.44 -8.32
CA THR A 56 -2.74 0.77 -9.60
C THR A 56 -3.12 -0.71 -9.52
N CYS A 57 -2.69 -1.43 -8.46
CA CYS A 57 -3.08 -2.82 -8.22
C CYS A 57 -4.59 -2.99 -8.09
N ALA A 58 -5.27 -2.12 -7.33
CA ALA A 58 -6.73 -2.14 -7.17
C ALA A 58 -7.45 -1.88 -8.51
N MET A 59 -6.94 -0.96 -9.34
CA MET A 59 -7.45 -0.67 -10.68
C MET A 59 -7.27 -1.86 -11.63
N VAL A 60 -6.09 -2.49 -11.65
CA VAL A 60 -5.85 -3.72 -12.44
C VAL A 60 -6.80 -4.83 -11.99
N ALA A 61 -6.94 -5.05 -10.68
CA ALA A 61 -7.87 -6.05 -10.15
C ALA A 61 -9.33 -5.75 -10.53
N ALA A 62 -9.75 -4.48 -10.51
CA ALA A 62 -11.08 -4.08 -10.93
C ALA A 62 -11.32 -4.36 -12.44
N ILE A 63 -10.33 -4.08 -13.29
CA ILE A 63 -10.39 -4.40 -14.71
C ILE A 63 -10.51 -5.92 -14.91
N GLN A 64 -9.69 -6.73 -14.24
CA GLN A 64 -9.72 -8.19 -14.40
C GLN A 64 -11.04 -8.79 -13.93
N ARG A 65 -11.56 -8.37 -12.78
CA ARG A 65 -12.90 -8.77 -12.28
C ARG A 65 -14.02 -8.39 -13.24
N ALA A 66 -13.97 -7.19 -13.82
CA ALA A 66 -14.95 -6.74 -14.78
C ALA A 66 -14.99 -7.67 -16.03
N HIS A 67 -13.90 -8.36 -16.35
CA HIS A 67 -13.83 -9.36 -17.41
C HIS A 67 -14.19 -10.78 -16.96
N GLY A 68 -14.75 -10.94 -15.76
CA GLY A 68 -15.24 -12.21 -15.23
C GLY A 68 -14.15 -13.15 -14.73
N ARG A 69 -12.92 -12.63 -14.46
CA ARG A 69 -11.82 -13.42 -13.94
C ARG A 69 -11.81 -13.38 -12.41
N LYS A 70 -11.68 -14.54 -11.79
CA LYS A 70 -11.46 -14.64 -10.35
C LYS A 70 -10.08 -14.08 -10.03
N THR A 71 -10.05 -12.98 -9.31
CA THR A 71 -8.86 -12.14 -9.17
C THR A 71 -8.34 -12.13 -7.74
N GLY A 72 -7.11 -12.60 -7.54
CA GLY A 72 -6.36 -12.42 -6.30
C GLY A 72 -5.64 -11.07 -6.30
N LEU A 73 -5.73 -10.32 -5.20
CA LEU A 73 -5.03 -9.07 -5.01
C LEU A 73 -4.23 -9.11 -3.69
N TYR A 74 -2.91 -8.89 -3.77
CA TYR A 74 -2.03 -8.75 -2.62
C TYR A 74 -1.46 -7.33 -2.55
N THR A 75 -1.69 -6.65 -1.42
CA THR A 75 -1.27 -5.26 -1.19
C THR A 75 -0.76 -5.06 0.22
N SER A 76 0.03 -4.00 0.45
CA SER A 76 0.54 -3.66 1.77
C SER A 76 0.80 -2.14 1.93
N PRO A 77 0.72 -1.63 3.17
CA PRO A 77 0.15 -2.27 4.35
C PRO A 77 -1.39 -2.31 4.31
N HIS A 78 -2.02 -2.88 5.33
CA HIS A 78 -3.47 -2.79 5.54
C HIS A 78 -3.84 -1.50 6.29
N LEU A 79 -5.12 -1.14 6.31
CA LEU A 79 -5.66 0.01 7.04
C LEU A 79 -6.18 -0.38 8.43
N VAL A 80 -7.08 -1.35 8.49
CA VAL A 80 -7.78 -1.74 9.72
C VAL A 80 -7.44 -3.18 10.12
N ARG A 81 -7.50 -4.14 9.19
CA ARG A 81 -7.35 -5.57 9.45
C ARG A 81 -6.29 -6.21 8.56
N VAL A 82 -5.51 -7.12 9.13
CA VAL A 82 -4.42 -7.83 8.41
C VAL A 82 -4.94 -8.52 7.14
N GLY A 83 -6.16 -9.08 7.18
CA GLY A 83 -6.78 -9.75 6.04
C GLY A 83 -7.02 -8.87 4.81
N GLU A 84 -7.03 -7.53 4.95
CA GLU A 84 -7.16 -6.59 3.82
C GLU A 84 -6.01 -6.70 2.81
N ARG A 85 -4.85 -7.23 3.24
CA ARG A 85 -3.69 -7.45 2.37
C ARG A 85 -3.94 -8.48 1.29
N ILE A 86 -4.91 -9.36 1.50
CA ILE A 86 -5.23 -10.50 0.63
C ILE A 86 -6.71 -10.43 0.28
N LYS A 87 -7.01 -10.13 -0.96
CA LYS A 87 -8.41 -10.04 -1.42
C LYS A 87 -8.66 -11.01 -2.57
N ILE A 88 -9.83 -11.68 -2.53
CA ILE A 88 -10.37 -12.44 -3.66
C ILE A 88 -11.60 -11.69 -4.16
N ASP A 89 -11.60 -11.30 -5.43
CA ASP A 89 -12.69 -10.54 -6.06
C ASP A 89 -13.09 -9.26 -5.29
N GLY A 90 -12.11 -8.66 -4.58
CA GLY A 90 -12.29 -7.47 -3.76
C GLY A 90 -12.71 -7.74 -2.32
N VAL A 91 -12.99 -8.99 -1.95
CA VAL A 91 -13.36 -9.38 -0.57
C VAL A 91 -12.09 -9.71 0.21
N PRO A 92 -11.84 -9.04 1.36
CA PRO A 92 -10.69 -9.34 2.22
C PRO A 92 -10.73 -10.77 2.79
N LEU A 93 -9.54 -11.34 3.01
CA LEU A 93 -9.40 -12.64 3.67
C LEU A 93 -9.98 -12.58 5.08
N PRO A 94 -10.98 -13.44 5.41
CA PRO A 94 -11.54 -13.47 6.75
C PRO A 94 -10.52 -13.89 7.80
N THR A 95 -10.55 -13.26 8.98
CA THR A 95 -9.62 -13.56 10.09
C THR A 95 -9.54 -15.06 10.44
N PRO A 96 -10.65 -15.83 10.55
CA PRO A 96 -10.54 -17.27 10.83
C PRO A 96 -9.75 -18.04 9.78
N ARG A 97 -9.87 -17.66 8.50
CA ARG A 97 -9.14 -18.30 7.41
C ARG A 97 -7.65 -17.89 7.40
N LEU A 98 -7.34 -16.62 7.71
CA LEU A 98 -5.97 -16.17 7.94
C LEU A 98 -5.30 -16.99 9.04
N LEU A 99 -5.98 -17.15 10.19
CA LEU A 99 -5.44 -17.92 11.32
C LEU A 99 -5.20 -19.38 10.96
N ALA A 100 -6.07 -19.99 10.16
CA ALA A 100 -5.88 -21.36 9.68
C ALA A 100 -4.59 -21.50 8.86
N TYR A 101 -4.28 -20.54 7.98
CA TYR A 101 -3.01 -20.53 7.26
C TYR A 101 -1.80 -20.32 8.19
N VAL A 102 -1.93 -19.47 9.19
CA VAL A 102 -0.86 -19.26 10.19
C VAL A 102 -0.54 -20.56 10.91
N GLU A 103 -1.57 -21.31 11.35
CA GLU A 103 -1.38 -22.61 12.00
C GLU A 103 -0.77 -23.66 11.05
N GLN A 104 -1.14 -23.64 9.78
CA GLN A 104 -0.54 -24.50 8.75
C GLN A 104 0.94 -24.18 8.54
N LEU A 105 1.32 -22.89 8.54
CA LEU A 105 2.70 -22.42 8.27
C LEU A 105 3.61 -22.51 9.49
N ARG A 106 3.07 -22.45 10.71
CA ARG A 106 3.85 -22.46 11.96
C ARG A 106 4.80 -23.65 12.08
N PRO A 107 4.39 -24.92 11.81
CA PRO A 107 5.31 -26.06 11.82
C PRO A 107 6.42 -25.93 10.76
N ILE A 108 6.09 -25.43 9.56
CA ILE A 108 7.04 -25.22 8.46
C ILE A 108 8.07 -24.15 8.87
N TYR A 109 7.60 -23.04 9.47
CA TYR A 109 8.46 -22.01 10.04
C TYR A 109 9.46 -22.60 11.05
N HIS A 110 8.98 -23.36 12.03
CA HIS A 110 9.85 -23.96 13.05
C HIS A 110 10.83 -24.96 12.46
N ALA A 111 10.44 -25.74 11.45
CA ALA A 111 11.35 -26.63 10.74
C ALA A 111 12.45 -25.86 10.02
N ILE A 112 12.13 -24.76 9.32
CA ILE A 112 13.12 -23.90 8.68
C ILE A 112 14.08 -23.31 9.72
N VAL A 113 13.57 -22.78 10.82
CA VAL A 113 14.39 -22.20 11.89
C VAL A 113 15.35 -23.23 12.51
N ALA A 114 14.89 -24.47 12.70
CA ALA A 114 15.70 -25.54 13.27
C ALA A 114 16.81 -26.03 12.31
N GLU A 115 16.52 -26.11 11.01
CA GLU A 115 17.44 -26.60 10.00
C GLU A 115 18.40 -25.52 9.49
N THR A 116 17.90 -24.29 9.30
CA THR A 116 18.62 -23.18 8.69
C THR A 116 18.15 -21.86 9.31
N PRO A 117 18.64 -21.46 10.50
CA PRO A 117 18.17 -20.28 11.24
C PRO A 117 18.21 -18.97 10.43
N ASP A 118 19.19 -18.82 9.53
CA ASP A 118 19.34 -17.64 8.68
C ASP A 118 18.22 -17.49 7.65
N LEU A 119 17.51 -18.58 7.34
CA LEU A 119 16.36 -18.60 6.45
C LEU A 119 15.02 -18.48 7.20
N ALA A 120 15.03 -18.10 8.48
CA ALA A 120 13.81 -17.83 9.23
C ALA A 120 12.95 -16.78 8.51
N PRO A 121 11.72 -17.15 8.05
CA PRO A 121 10.87 -16.21 7.31
C PRO A 121 10.43 -15.01 8.18
N THR A 122 10.35 -13.85 7.59
CA THR A 122 9.79 -12.65 8.22
C THR A 122 8.25 -12.65 8.12
N PHE A 123 7.61 -11.73 8.85
CA PHE A 123 6.18 -11.48 8.72
C PHE A 123 5.73 -11.28 7.26
N PHE A 124 6.48 -10.47 6.49
CA PHE A 124 6.09 -10.14 5.12
C PHE A 124 6.18 -11.34 4.18
N GLU A 125 7.21 -12.18 4.34
CA GLU A 125 7.38 -13.41 3.57
C GLU A 125 6.28 -14.44 3.88
N LEU A 126 5.91 -14.59 5.16
CA LEU A 126 4.77 -15.44 5.54
C LEU A 126 3.44 -14.91 4.99
N MET A 127 3.19 -13.61 5.07
CA MET A 127 1.99 -13.01 4.50
C MET A 127 1.92 -13.18 2.98
N THR A 128 3.07 -13.08 2.28
CA THR A 128 3.15 -13.34 0.84
C THR A 128 2.85 -14.81 0.53
N ALA A 129 3.39 -15.74 1.32
CA ALA A 129 3.10 -17.17 1.18
C ALA A 129 1.61 -17.49 1.44
N ILE A 130 1.01 -16.90 2.48
CA ILE A 130 -0.43 -17.02 2.76
C ILE A 130 -1.26 -16.51 1.57
N ALA A 131 -0.89 -15.38 0.98
CA ALA A 131 -1.58 -14.85 -0.18
C ALA A 131 -1.56 -15.84 -1.35
N TRP A 132 -0.40 -16.42 -1.66
CA TRP A 132 -0.27 -17.40 -2.74
C TRP A 132 -1.00 -18.70 -2.46
N LEU A 133 -1.01 -19.17 -1.22
CA LEU A 133 -1.80 -20.34 -0.81
C LEU A 133 -3.30 -20.07 -0.99
N GLU A 134 -3.79 -18.92 -0.53
CA GLU A 134 -5.20 -18.53 -0.70
C GLU A 134 -5.56 -18.42 -2.19
N PHE A 135 -4.73 -17.75 -3.00
CA PHE A 135 -5.00 -17.61 -4.43
C PHE A 135 -5.02 -18.96 -5.16
N ARG A 136 -4.13 -19.88 -4.77
CA ARG A 136 -4.11 -21.25 -5.29
C ARG A 136 -5.37 -22.03 -4.91
N GLU A 137 -5.72 -22.03 -3.63
CA GLU A 137 -6.89 -22.75 -3.12
C GLU A 137 -8.20 -22.23 -3.69
N GLN A 138 -8.27 -20.91 -3.89
CA GLN A 138 -9.42 -20.25 -4.50
C GLN A 138 -9.45 -20.39 -6.02
N ALA A 139 -8.44 -21.03 -6.63
CA ALA A 139 -8.31 -21.15 -8.09
C ALA A 139 -8.44 -19.79 -8.81
N CYS A 140 -7.66 -18.79 -8.38
CA CYS A 140 -7.66 -17.49 -9.05
C CYS A 140 -7.14 -17.61 -10.48
N ASP A 141 -7.86 -16.99 -11.44
CA ASP A 141 -7.49 -16.94 -12.85
C ASP A 141 -6.31 -16.00 -13.08
N VAL A 142 -6.16 -15.00 -12.22
CA VAL A 142 -5.13 -13.96 -12.28
C VAL A 142 -4.82 -13.42 -10.90
N ILE A 143 -3.56 -13.07 -10.67
CA ILE A 143 -3.12 -12.41 -9.42
C ILE A 143 -2.45 -11.08 -9.70
N VAL A 144 -2.65 -10.13 -8.80
CA VAL A 144 -2.07 -8.79 -8.83
C VAL A 144 -1.29 -8.58 -7.54
N LEU A 145 0.01 -8.33 -7.67
CA LEU A 145 0.94 -8.22 -6.54
C LEU A 145 1.53 -6.81 -6.44
N GLU A 146 1.38 -6.19 -5.28
CA GLU A 146 2.09 -4.97 -4.89
C GLU A 146 3.40 -5.35 -4.19
N THR A 147 4.53 -4.71 -4.54
CA THR A 147 5.76 -4.82 -3.75
C THR A 147 5.60 -4.16 -2.38
N GLY A 148 6.10 -4.81 -1.33
CA GLY A 148 6.12 -4.22 0.01
C GLY A 148 7.17 -3.11 0.13
N LEU A 149 8.44 -3.41 -0.23
CA LEU A 149 9.55 -2.48 -0.12
C LEU A 149 10.54 -2.67 -1.28
N GLY A 150 10.84 -1.58 -1.98
CA GLY A 150 11.79 -1.61 -3.10
C GLY A 150 11.24 -2.42 -4.28
N GLY A 151 11.86 -3.54 -4.59
CA GLY A 151 11.50 -4.46 -5.66
C GLY A 151 12.49 -5.62 -5.77
N ARG A 152 13.78 -5.33 -5.92
CA ARG A 152 14.83 -6.33 -6.21
C ARG A 152 14.86 -7.49 -5.21
N LEU A 153 14.71 -7.20 -3.94
CA LEU A 153 14.77 -8.16 -2.82
C LEU A 153 13.44 -8.30 -2.09
N ASP A 154 12.34 -7.82 -2.70
CA ASP A 154 11.00 -7.96 -2.14
C ASP A 154 10.47 -9.39 -2.33
N ALA A 155 9.82 -9.95 -1.32
CA ALA A 155 9.32 -11.32 -1.36
C ALA A 155 8.39 -11.60 -2.56
N THR A 156 7.59 -10.62 -2.98
CA THR A 156 6.70 -10.76 -4.13
C THR A 156 7.44 -10.94 -5.46
N THR A 157 8.74 -10.58 -5.50
CA THR A 157 9.59 -10.71 -6.71
C THR A 157 9.95 -12.16 -7.07
N ALA A 158 9.66 -13.10 -6.17
CA ALA A 158 9.73 -14.54 -6.50
C ALA A 158 8.62 -15.01 -7.47
N CYS A 159 7.67 -14.14 -7.86
CA CYS A 159 6.66 -14.43 -8.88
C CYS A 159 7.21 -14.44 -10.31
N HIS A 160 6.39 -14.94 -11.26
CA HIS A 160 6.64 -14.95 -12.71
C HIS A 160 5.59 -14.08 -13.42
N PRO A 161 5.78 -12.74 -13.51
CA PRO A 161 4.75 -11.86 -14.03
C PRO A 161 4.61 -11.92 -15.56
N LEU A 162 3.38 -11.72 -16.06
CA LEU A 162 3.08 -11.47 -17.48
C LEU A 162 3.48 -10.05 -17.89
N ALA A 163 3.30 -9.10 -16.97
CA ALA A 163 3.65 -7.70 -17.16
C ALA A 163 3.94 -7.06 -15.80
N THR A 164 4.80 -6.05 -15.79
CA THR A 164 5.18 -5.29 -14.60
C THR A 164 4.87 -3.81 -14.75
N ALA A 165 4.78 -3.09 -13.64
CA ALA A 165 4.67 -1.62 -13.66
C ALA A 165 5.51 -0.98 -12.56
N ILE A 166 6.07 0.21 -12.88
CA ILE A 166 6.70 1.09 -11.89
C ILE A 166 5.93 2.42 -11.92
N THR A 167 5.17 2.70 -10.86
CA THR A 167 4.17 3.78 -10.84
C THR A 167 4.79 5.16 -10.65
N SER A 168 5.68 5.34 -9.68
CA SER A 168 6.44 6.57 -9.42
C SER A 168 7.77 6.27 -8.74
N ILE A 169 8.69 7.23 -8.80
CA ILE A 169 9.96 7.22 -8.06
C ILE A 169 10.08 8.55 -7.31
N GLY A 170 10.21 8.47 -5.99
CA GLY A 170 10.41 9.58 -5.09
C GLY A 170 11.24 9.15 -3.88
N LEU A 171 11.69 10.11 -3.08
CA LEU A 171 12.45 9.83 -1.85
C LEU A 171 11.51 9.27 -0.78
N ASP A 172 11.69 8.02 -0.44
CA ASP A 172 11.00 7.31 0.64
C ASP A 172 11.82 6.08 1.04
N HIS A 173 11.73 5.67 2.31
CA HIS A 173 12.48 4.52 2.83
C HIS A 173 13.99 4.57 2.54
N GLN A 174 14.60 5.77 2.64
CA GLN A 174 15.99 6.01 2.28
C GLN A 174 16.96 5.12 3.07
N GLU A 175 16.61 4.80 4.31
CA GLU A 175 17.35 3.89 5.18
C GLU A 175 17.54 2.47 4.61
N TYR A 176 16.70 2.08 3.63
CA TYR A 176 16.76 0.74 2.98
C TYR A 176 17.08 0.81 1.49
N LEU A 177 16.62 1.84 0.81
CA LEU A 177 16.65 1.94 -0.65
C LEU A 177 17.72 2.89 -1.17
N GLY A 178 18.38 3.63 -0.24
CA GLY A 178 19.39 4.65 -0.56
C GLY A 178 18.82 6.06 -0.69
N ASP A 179 19.73 7.03 -0.68
CA ASP A 179 19.43 8.46 -0.50
C ASP A 179 19.20 9.22 -1.82
N THR A 180 19.20 8.55 -2.96
CA THR A 180 19.04 9.15 -4.28
C THR A 180 17.90 8.51 -5.07
N LEU A 181 17.29 9.29 -5.97
CA LEU A 181 16.30 8.77 -6.91
C LEU A 181 16.85 7.62 -7.76
N ALA A 182 18.14 7.69 -8.13
CA ALA A 182 18.82 6.63 -8.88
C ALA A 182 18.92 5.32 -8.10
N ALA A 183 19.27 5.37 -6.80
CA ALA A 183 19.36 4.19 -5.94
C ALA A 183 17.97 3.55 -5.77
N ILE A 184 16.96 4.36 -5.43
CA ILE A 184 15.58 3.90 -5.28
C ILE A 184 15.03 3.31 -6.59
N ALA A 185 15.34 3.94 -7.74
CA ALA A 185 14.96 3.42 -9.05
C ALA A 185 15.61 2.06 -9.34
N GLY A 186 16.89 1.89 -8.97
CA GLY A 186 17.62 0.63 -9.10
C GLY A 186 16.98 -0.53 -8.32
N GLU A 187 16.58 -0.26 -7.07
CA GLU A 187 15.88 -1.24 -6.24
C GLU A 187 14.50 -1.61 -6.84
N LYS A 188 13.73 -0.62 -7.30
CA LYS A 188 12.40 -0.87 -7.91
C LYS A 188 12.51 -1.55 -9.28
N ALA A 189 13.55 -1.23 -10.07
CA ALA A 189 13.83 -1.92 -11.34
C ALA A 189 14.15 -3.42 -11.17
N GLY A 190 14.36 -3.89 -9.94
CA GLY A 190 14.53 -5.30 -9.64
C GLY A 190 13.31 -6.18 -9.92
N ILE A 191 12.10 -5.60 -10.09
CA ILE A 191 10.91 -6.36 -10.51
C ILE A 191 10.92 -6.70 -11.99
N LEU A 192 11.75 -6.05 -12.80
CA LEU A 192 11.87 -6.33 -14.23
C LEU A 192 12.38 -7.76 -14.46
N LYS A 193 11.78 -8.47 -15.39
CA LYS A 193 12.16 -9.82 -15.80
C LYS A 193 12.48 -9.85 -17.29
N SER A 194 13.40 -10.71 -17.67
CA SER A 194 13.81 -10.86 -19.09
C SER A 194 12.61 -11.16 -19.99
N GLY A 195 12.44 -10.39 -21.05
CA GLY A 195 11.33 -10.52 -22.00
C GLY A 195 9.96 -10.11 -21.51
N VAL A 196 9.80 -9.72 -20.23
CA VAL A 196 8.52 -9.29 -19.64
C VAL A 196 8.37 -7.78 -19.79
N PRO A 197 7.25 -7.29 -20.39
CA PRO A 197 7.03 -5.88 -20.59
C PRO A 197 6.75 -5.14 -19.28
N CYS A 198 7.18 -3.86 -19.24
CA CYS A 198 6.96 -2.98 -18.10
C CYS A 198 6.35 -1.65 -18.54
N VAL A 199 5.29 -1.21 -17.83
CA VAL A 199 4.71 0.13 -17.95
C VAL A 199 5.34 1.03 -16.89
N LEU A 200 5.74 2.24 -17.30
CA LEU A 200 6.25 3.27 -16.43
C LEU A 200 5.21 4.38 -16.25
N GLY A 201 5.00 4.80 -15.01
CA GLY A 201 4.26 6.01 -14.70
C GLY A 201 5.07 7.28 -15.01
N ASP A 202 4.68 8.38 -14.38
CA ASP A 202 5.39 9.67 -14.51
C ASP A 202 6.64 9.65 -13.63
N LEU A 203 7.82 9.54 -14.25
CA LEU A 203 9.11 9.36 -13.56
C LEU A 203 10.06 10.52 -13.80
N PRO A 204 10.85 10.92 -12.78
CA PRO A 204 12.00 11.81 -12.98
C PRO A 204 12.99 11.22 -14.01
N SER A 205 13.62 12.09 -14.83
CA SER A 205 14.55 11.67 -15.89
C SER A 205 15.70 10.80 -15.38
N GLU A 206 16.27 11.11 -14.21
CA GLU A 206 17.33 10.32 -13.56
C GLU A 206 16.86 8.89 -13.27
N ALA A 207 15.68 8.76 -12.67
CA ALA A 207 15.10 7.45 -12.36
C ALA A 207 14.79 6.64 -13.64
N TYR A 208 14.24 7.30 -14.67
CA TYR A 208 14.00 6.67 -15.97
C TYR A 208 15.26 6.09 -16.58
N GLN A 209 16.39 6.82 -16.56
CA GLN A 209 17.66 6.35 -17.13
C GLN A 209 18.17 5.06 -16.46
N VAL A 210 18.06 4.96 -15.13
CA VAL A 210 18.44 3.77 -14.36
C VAL A 210 17.57 2.57 -14.78
N ILE A 211 16.25 2.75 -14.80
CA ILE A 211 15.29 1.69 -15.16
C ILE A 211 15.52 1.26 -16.61
N ALA A 212 15.68 2.21 -17.55
CA ALA A 212 15.90 1.92 -18.96
C ALA A 212 17.23 1.19 -19.20
N THR A 213 18.27 1.51 -18.44
CA THR A 213 19.55 0.81 -18.50
C THR A 213 19.40 -0.64 -18.04
N ARG A 214 18.72 -0.86 -16.92
CA ARG A 214 18.42 -2.21 -16.42
C ARG A 214 17.57 -3.00 -17.42
N ALA A 215 16.51 -2.40 -17.94
CA ALA A 215 15.61 -3.06 -18.90
C ALA A 215 16.36 -3.52 -20.16
N ARG A 216 17.21 -2.65 -20.72
CA ARG A 216 18.07 -3.02 -21.88
C ARG A 216 18.98 -4.19 -21.56
N SER A 217 19.61 -4.20 -20.36
CA SER A 217 20.55 -5.29 -19.98
C SER A 217 19.91 -6.66 -19.88
N ILE A 218 18.56 -6.74 -19.72
CA ILE A 218 17.82 -8.00 -19.60
C ILE A 218 16.78 -8.19 -20.70
N ASN A 219 16.78 -7.34 -21.75
CA ASN A 219 15.80 -7.35 -22.83
C ASN A 219 14.34 -7.27 -22.35
N ALA A 220 14.05 -6.48 -21.32
CA ALA A 220 12.69 -6.19 -20.88
C ALA A 220 12.12 -5.02 -21.69
N PRO A 221 11.00 -5.19 -22.44
CA PRO A 221 10.37 -4.10 -23.14
C PRO A 221 9.84 -3.03 -22.17
N LEU A 222 10.12 -1.74 -22.43
CA LEU A 222 9.60 -0.63 -21.65
C LEU A 222 8.68 0.25 -22.47
N GLN A 223 7.58 0.71 -21.84
CA GLN A 223 6.76 1.80 -22.35
C GLN A 223 6.34 2.74 -21.23
N GLY A 224 6.20 4.03 -21.53
CA GLY A 224 5.50 4.97 -20.67
C GLY A 224 4.00 4.73 -20.74
N PHE A 225 3.24 5.17 -19.72
CA PHE A 225 1.78 5.12 -19.81
C PHE A 225 1.25 6.00 -20.97
N SER A 226 0.23 5.52 -21.64
CA SER A 226 -0.24 6.13 -22.90
C SER A 226 -1.04 7.41 -22.70
N GLN A 227 -1.86 7.46 -21.62
CA GLN A 227 -2.74 8.59 -21.35
C GLN A 227 -3.24 8.60 -19.90
N ARG A 228 -3.65 9.76 -19.44
CA ARG A 228 -4.40 9.91 -18.19
C ARG A 228 -5.85 9.47 -18.39
N LEU A 229 -6.40 8.69 -17.46
CA LEU A 229 -7.77 8.17 -17.56
C LEU A 229 -8.61 8.62 -16.38
N VAL A 230 -9.89 8.85 -16.65
CA VAL A 230 -10.85 9.16 -15.60
C VAL A 230 -11.09 7.95 -14.72
N THR A 231 -11.12 8.17 -13.42
CA THR A 231 -11.41 7.18 -12.38
C THR A 231 -12.27 7.83 -11.29
N ASN A 232 -12.93 7.01 -10.47
CA ASN A 232 -13.66 7.51 -9.31
C ASN A 232 -12.75 7.88 -8.12
N LEU A 233 -11.47 7.50 -8.16
CA LEU A 233 -10.52 7.94 -7.15
C LEU A 233 -10.08 9.38 -7.46
N GLU A 234 -10.22 10.28 -6.50
CA GLU A 234 -9.89 11.69 -6.68
C GLU A 234 -8.37 11.94 -6.72
N GLY A 235 -7.95 12.89 -7.56
CA GLY A 235 -6.56 13.33 -7.69
C GLY A 235 -5.97 13.06 -9.09
N GLU A 236 -5.19 14.01 -9.60
CA GLU A 236 -4.57 13.90 -10.92
C GLU A 236 -3.64 12.68 -11.03
N TYR A 237 -2.92 12.34 -9.94
CA TYR A 237 -2.06 11.16 -9.87
C TYR A 237 -2.85 9.85 -10.02
N GLN A 238 -4.13 9.83 -9.62
CA GLN A 238 -4.98 8.65 -9.84
C GLN A 238 -5.34 8.46 -11.31
N GLN A 239 -5.40 9.55 -12.08
CA GLN A 239 -5.59 9.45 -13.53
C GLN A 239 -4.35 8.85 -14.22
N VAL A 240 -3.14 9.14 -13.71
CA VAL A 240 -1.89 8.47 -14.16
C VAL A 240 -1.91 7.00 -13.76
N ASN A 241 -2.24 6.68 -12.50
CA ASN A 241 -2.35 5.29 -12.03
C ASN A 241 -3.36 4.49 -12.88
N ALA A 242 -4.47 5.12 -13.28
CA ALA A 242 -5.48 4.50 -14.15
C ALA A 242 -4.95 4.22 -15.57
N GLY A 243 -4.16 5.14 -16.13
CA GLY A 243 -3.45 4.94 -17.39
C GLY A 243 -2.48 3.78 -17.32
N VAL A 244 -1.62 3.77 -16.28
CA VAL A 244 -0.67 2.67 -16.02
C VAL A 244 -1.40 1.33 -15.87
N ALA A 245 -2.52 1.29 -15.13
CA ALA A 245 -3.28 0.07 -14.90
C ALA A 245 -3.91 -0.48 -16.20
N LEU A 246 -4.47 0.39 -17.04
CA LEU A 246 -5.03 -0.03 -18.32
C LEU A 246 -3.93 -0.53 -19.26
N ASP A 247 -2.83 0.21 -19.42
CA ASP A 247 -1.72 -0.18 -20.28
C ASP A 247 -1.08 -1.50 -19.83
N LEU A 248 -0.97 -1.71 -18.52
CA LEU A 248 -0.50 -2.97 -17.96
C LEU A 248 -1.42 -4.14 -18.36
N CYS A 249 -2.73 -3.94 -18.34
CA CYS A 249 -3.69 -4.94 -18.82
C CYS A 249 -3.62 -5.14 -20.35
N ILE A 250 -3.38 -4.09 -21.13
CA ILE A 250 -3.19 -4.18 -22.59
C ILE A 250 -1.96 -5.03 -22.93
N LEU A 251 -0.84 -4.84 -22.22
CA LEU A 251 0.38 -5.64 -22.43
C LEU A 251 0.18 -7.14 -22.19
N ALA A 252 -0.72 -7.49 -21.29
CA ALA A 252 -1.08 -8.89 -21.02
C ALA A 252 -2.24 -9.42 -21.86
N SER A 253 -2.80 -8.63 -22.82
CA SER A 253 -4.05 -8.94 -23.51
C SER A 253 -4.00 -10.18 -24.42
N THR A 254 -2.83 -10.64 -24.83
CA THR A 254 -2.67 -11.91 -25.55
C THR A 254 -3.03 -13.13 -24.67
N THR A 255 -2.75 -13.06 -23.37
CA THR A 255 -3.08 -14.11 -22.40
C THR A 255 -4.42 -13.82 -21.67
N LEU A 256 -4.66 -12.54 -21.37
CA LEU A 256 -5.82 -12.05 -20.62
C LEU A 256 -6.56 -10.99 -21.46
N PRO A 257 -7.34 -11.39 -22.49
CA PRO A 257 -8.02 -10.45 -23.37
C PRO A 257 -8.93 -9.47 -22.62
N ILE A 258 -8.91 -8.19 -23.00
CA ILE A 258 -9.74 -7.14 -22.40
C ILE A 258 -10.53 -6.38 -23.47
N ASP A 259 -11.73 -5.96 -23.11
CA ASP A 259 -12.51 -4.94 -23.81
C ASP A 259 -12.22 -3.57 -23.20
N LEU A 260 -11.80 -2.61 -24.02
CA LEU A 260 -11.37 -1.30 -23.54
C LEU A 260 -12.50 -0.50 -22.88
N LYS A 261 -13.73 -0.58 -23.40
CA LYS A 261 -14.88 0.13 -22.81
C LYS A 261 -15.21 -0.44 -21.43
N LYS A 262 -15.19 -1.77 -21.32
CA LYS A 262 -15.44 -2.47 -20.06
C LYS A 262 -14.34 -2.19 -19.05
N ALA A 263 -13.08 -2.14 -19.47
CA ALA A 263 -11.95 -1.77 -18.65
C ALA A 263 -12.06 -0.33 -18.13
N GLN A 264 -12.37 0.64 -18.98
CA GLN A 264 -12.58 2.03 -18.58
C GLN A 264 -13.77 2.19 -17.63
N ALA A 265 -14.88 1.47 -17.86
CA ALA A 265 -16.02 1.47 -16.95
C ALA A 265 -15.67 0.89 -15.57
N ALA A 266 -14.77 -0.09 -15.50
CA ALA A 266 -14.29 -0.65 -14.23
C ALA A 266 -13.47 0.37 -13.42
N LEU A 267 -12.71 1.24 -14.08
CA LEU A 267 -11.93 2.30 -13.41
C LEU A 267 -12.82 3.34 -12.69
N LEU A 268 -14.10 3.43 -13.04
CA LEU A 268 -15.07 4.30 -12.38
C LEU A 268 -15.73 3.67 -11.13
N LYS A 269 -15.33 2.43 -10.77
CA LYS A 269 -15.91 1.66 -9.66
C LYS A 269 -14.84 1.01 -8.79
N VAL A 270 -13.66 1.62 -8.70
CA VAL A 270 -12.55 1.11 -7.90
C VAL A 270 -12.84 1.38 -6.42
N ASP A 271 -12.79 0.34 -5.60
CA ASP A 271 -12.85 0.46 -4.15
C ASP A 271 -11.42 0.45 -3.57
N TRP A 272 -10.96 1.63 -3.14
CA TRP A 272 -9.62 1.79 -2.57
C TRP A 272 -9.62 2.90 -1.51
N PRO A 273 -9.82 2.57 -0.25
CA PRO A 273 -10.01 3.56 0.81
C PRO A 273 -8.74 4.38 1.12
N ALA A 274 -8.94 5.48 1.85
CA ALA A 274 -7.91 6.43 2.27
C ALA A 274 -7.08 7.05 1.11
N ARG A 275 -7.76 7.32 -0.02
CA ARG A 275 -7.20 8.07 -1.15
C ARG A 275 -8.15 9.19 -1.53
N TRP A 276 -8.07 10.28 -0.77
CA TRP A 276 -9.00 11.41 -0.82
C TRP A 276 -10.46 10.95 -0.69
N GLN A 277 -10.65 9.92 0.14
CA GLN A 277 -11.94 9.28 0.35
C GLN A 277 -12.90 10.22 1.06
N ARG A 278 -14.07 10.46 0.47
CA ARG A 278 -15.14 11.25 1.08
C ARG A 278 -16.11 10.35 1.81
N VAL A 279 -16.38 10.69 3.06
CA VAL A 279 -17.35 10.01 3.94
C VAL A 279 -18.34 11.04 4.44
N THR A 280 -19.63 10.76 4.30
CA THR A 280 -20.68 11.57 4.93
C THR A 280 -20.87 11.11 6.38
N LEU A 281 -20.66 12.01 7.32
CA LEU A 281 -20.88 11.77 8.75
C LEU A 281 -22.38 11.73 9.08
N THR A 282 -22.72 11.19 10.26
CA THR A 282 -24.12 11.07 10.71
C THR A 282 -24.83 12.42 10.89
N ASP A 283 -24.09 13.50 11.03
CA ASP A 283 -24.60 14.89 11.13
C ASP A 283 -24.63 15.63 9.77
N GLY A 284 -24.35 14.94 8.67
CA GLY A 284 -24.37 15.47 7.31
C GLY A 284 -23.08 16.13 6.86
N ARG A 285 -22.09 16.34 7.75
CA ARG A 285 -20.78 16.92 7.39
C ARG A 285 -19.94 15.98 6.55
N THR A 286 -18.95 16.53 5.86
CA THR A 286 -18.03 15.78 5.02
C THR A 286 -16.70 15.53 5.75
N LEU A 287 -16.32 14.26 5.85
CA LEU A 287 -14.98 13.84 6.24
C LEU A 287 -14.22 13.38 5.01
N ILE A 288 -13.00 13.87 4.84
CA ILE A 288 -12.07 13.45 3.78
C ILE A 288 -10.89 12.73 4.44
N ILE A 289 -10.55 11.54 3.96
CA ILE A 289 -9.44 10.73 4.50
C ILE A 289 -8.42 10.50 3.38
N ASP A 290 -7.19 10.92 3.62
CA ASP A 290 -6.05 10.68 2.71
C ASP A 290 -4.83 10.20 3.47
N ALA A 291 -4.15 9.20 2.93
CA ALA A 291 -2.98 8.58 3.54
C ALA A 291 -1.64 9.18 3.03
N ALA A 292 -1.62 10.39 2.50
CA ALA A 292 -0.40 11.11 2.14
C ALA A 292 0.54 11.20 3.37
N HIS A 293 1.81 10.80 3.20
CA HIS A 293 2.75 10.67 4.31
C HIS A 293 4.22 10.94 3.93
N ASN A 294 4.50 11.38 2.71
CA ASN A 294 5.83 11.73 2.22
C ASN A 294 5.77 13.03 1.41
N GLU A 295 6.91 13.56 0.98
CA GLU A 295 7.01 14.83 0.28
C GLU A 295 6.20 14.86 -1.03
N GLU A 296 6.24 13.78 -1.82
CA GLU A 296 5.44 13.69 -3.05
C GLU A 296 3.94 13.69 -2.73
N GLY A 297 3.52 12.94 -1.71
CA GLY A 297 2.14 12.95 -1.19
C GLY A 297 1.72 14.34 -0.70
N ALA A 298 2.59 15.07 -0.03
CA ALA A 298 2.34 16.42 0.42
C ALA A 298 2.07 17.40 -0.75
N ARG A 299 2.81 17.27 -1.86
CA ARG A 299 2.58 18.09 -3.08
C ARG A 299 1.21 17.79 -3.71
N TYR A 300 0.75 16.53 -3.69
CA TYR A 300 -0.61 16.19 -4.16
C TYR A 300 -1.68 16.71 -3.21
N LEU A 301 -1.43 16.58 -1.92
CA LEU A 301 -2.33 17.10 -0.87
C LEU A 301 -2.54 18.61 -1.03
N ASP A 302 -1.48 19.37 -1.28
CA ASP A 302 -1.52 20.81 -1.53
C ASP A 302 -2.54 21.17 -2.62
N ARG A 303 -2.44 20.51 -3.79
CA ARG A 303 -3.38 20.71 -4.90
C ARG A 303 -4.83 20.36 -4.58
N GLN A 304 -5.05 19.38 -3.71
CA GLN A 304 -6.41 19.01 -3.32
C GLN A 304 -6.99 19.99 -2.30
N LEU A 305 -6.18 20.42 -1.35
CA LEU A 305 -6.59 21.38 -0.32
C LEU A 305 -6.94 22.75 -0.88
N THR A 306 -6.28 23.20 -1.99
CA THR A 306 -6.66 24.47 -2.68
C THR A 306 -8.11 24.50 -3.15
N LYS A 307 -8.76 23.34 -3.30
CA LYS A 307 -10.17 23.23 -3.71
C LYS A 307 -11.16 23.38 -2.55
N LEU A 308 -10.66 23.45 -1.32
CA LEU A 308 -11.46 23.56 -0.10
C LEU A 308 -11.33 24.95 0.50
N SER A 309 -12.40 25.44 1.13
CA SER A 309 -12.41 26.72 1.83
C SER A 309 -12.19 26.48 3.33
N CYS A 310 -11.00 26.81 3.84
CA CYS A 310 -10.65 26.78 5.27
C CYS A 310 -11.11 25.51 6.01
N PRO A 311 -10.75 24.30 5.57
CA PRO A 311 -11.18 23.08 6.23
C PRO A 311 -10.55 22.93 7.62
N THR A 312 -11.18 22.15 8.51
CA THR A 312 -10.49 21.59 9.67
C THR A 312 -9.60 20.48 9.20
N ILE A 313 -8.29 20.56 9.51
CA ILE A 313 -7.33 19.53 9.10
C ILE A 313 -6.77 18.82 10.34
N MET A 314 -6.94 17.51 10.39
CA MET A 314 -6.37 16.63 11.38
C MET A 314 -5.10 15.97 10.83
N VAL A 315 -3.98 16.14 11.52
CA VAL A 315 -2.67 15.62 11.10
C VAL A 315 -2.08 14.69 12.16
N GLY A 316 -1.66 13.51 11.70
CA GLY A 316 -0.87 12.58 12.52
C GLY A 316 0.14 11.83 11.66
N ALA A 317 1.43 12.00 11.95
CA ALA A 317 2.53 11.53 11.14
C ALA A 317 3.43 10.52 11.86
N THR A 318 4.33 9.88 11.11
CA THR A 318 5.33 8.95 11.61
C THR A 318 6.73 9.41 11.21
N GLY A 319 7.48 9.97 12.16
CA GLY A 319 8.82 10.54 11.96
C GLY A 319 8.82 12.00 11.49
N ASP A 320 9.79 12.76 11.98
CA ASP A 320 9.89 14.21 11.77
C ASP A 320 10.10 14.58 10.29
N THR A 321 10.92 13.82 9.56
CA THR A 321 11.22 14.03 8.14
C THR A 321 9.99 13.92 7.25
N ARG A 322 9.03 13.08 7.63
CA ARG A 322 7.74 12.93 6.94
C ARG A 322 6.71 13.97 7.39
N ALA A 323 6.76 14.35 8.68
CA ALA A 323 5.83 15.32 9.25
C ALA A 323 6.05 16.73 8.70
N ALA A 324 7.30 17.20 8.57
CA ALA A 324 7.61 18.56 8.22
C ALA A 324 6.99 19.04 6.89
N PRO A 325 7.18 18.36 5.74
CA PRO A 325 6.57 18.79 4.49
C PRO A 325 5.04 18.74 4.49
N LEU A 326 4.45 17.83 5.25
CA LEU A 326 2.99 17.77 5.42
C LEU A 326 2.47 18.97 6.22
N LEU A 327 3.14 19.29 7.35
CA LEU A 327 2.77 20.42 8.20
C LEU A 327 2.90 21.76 7.47
N GLU A 328 3.92 21.93 6.61
CA GLU A 328 4.06 23.10 5.75
C GLU A 328 2.87 23.26 4.79
N VAL A 329 2.40 22.16 4.20
CA VAL A 329 1.25 22.17 3.29
C VAL A 329 -0.03 22.48 4.07
N VAL A 330 -0.35 21.74 5.13
CA VAL A 330 -1.63 21.91 5.84
C VAL A 330 -1.72 23.27 6.51
N ALA A 331 -0.60 23.83 6.98
CA ALA A 331 -0.55 25.16 7.58
C ALA A 331 -1.05 26.29 6.67
N ARG A 332 -0.91 26.12 5.35
CA ARG A 332 -1.38 27.10 4.35
C ARG A 332 -2.88 27.07 4.11
N HIS A 333 -3.53 25.94 4.40
CA HIS A 333 -4.91 25.68 4.00
C HIS A 333 -5.88 25.54 5.19
N ALA A 334 -5.36 25.25 6.39
CA ALA A 334 -6.21 24.97 7.53
C ALA A 334 -6.96 26.20 8.02
N GLY A 335 -8.29 26.08 8.19
CA GLY A 335 -9.10 26.98 8.98
C GLY A 335 -9.06 26.64 10.48
N HIS A 336 -8.76 25.37 10.81
CA HIS A 336 -8.48 24.84 12.13
C HIS A 336 -7.54 23.66 12.00
N LEU A 337 -6.45 23.61 12.76
CA LEU A 337 -5.47 22.55 12.72
C LEU A 337 -5.51 21.71 14.00
N ILE A 338 -5.71 20.40 13.86
CA ILE A 338 -5.75 19.46 14.98
C ILE A 338 -4.59 18.46 14.82
N LEU A 339 -3.68 18.46 15.77
CA LEU A 339 -2.53 17.55 15.79
C LEU A 339 -2.87 16.35 16.67
N VAL A 340 -2.74 15.15 16.10
CA VAL A 340 -3.07 13.89 16.78
C VAL A 340 -1.90 12.92 16.74
N GLU A 341 -1.84 12.05 17.73
CA GLU A 341 -0.90 10.95 17.79
C GLU A 341 -1.64 9.66 17.43
N PRO A 342 -1.38 9.08 16.24
CA PRO A 342 -1.96 7.78 15.87
C PRO A 342 -1.53 6.69 16.85
N ALA A 343 -2.37 5.69 17.07
CA ALA A 343 -2.09 4.57 17.97
C ALA A 343 -1.02 3.63 17.38
N THR A 344 0.21 4.12 17.28
CA THR A 344 1.37 3.41 16.73
C THR A 344 2.65 3.79 17.47
N GLU A 345 3.55 2.84 17.74
CA GLU A 345 4.85 3.11 18.35
C GLU A 345 5.74 4.06 17.53
N ARG A 346 5.44 4.20 16.23
CA ARG A 346 6.18 5.08 15.30
C ARG A 346 5.59 6.48 15.20
N ALA A 347 4.50 6.76 15.91
CA ALA A 347 3.86 8.06 15.86
C ALA A 347 4.80 9.17 16.32
N THR A 348 4.81 10.27 15.57
CA THR A 348 5.39 11.51 16.07
C THR A 348 4.48 12.05 17.17
N PRO A 349 4.96 12.26 18.41
CA PRO A 349 4.14 12.78 19.48
C PRO A 349 3.46 14.11 19.12
N ALA A 350 2.21 14.31 19.54
CA ALA A 350 1.46 15.52 19.21
C ALA A 350 2.20 16.82 19.66
N ALA A 351 2.90 16.79 20.78
CA ALA A 351 3.76 17.89 21.24
C ALA A 351 4.92 18.17 20.27
N ARG A 352 5.47 17.13 19.64
CA ARG A 352 6.51 17.27 18.63
C ARG A 352 5.97 17.81 17.32
N LEU A 353 4.79 17.35 16.89
CA LEU A 353 4.09 17.91 15.72
C LEU A 353 3.83 19.40 15.90
N LEU A 354 3.43 19.83 17.12
CA LEU A 354 3.22 21.24 17.44
C LEU A 354 4.51 22.07 17.29
N GLN A 355 5.66 21.55 17.72
CA GLN A 355 6.97 22.21 17.54
C GLN A 355 7.38 22.33 16.08
N LEU A 356 7.03 21.33 15.25
CA LEU A 356 7.35 21.30 13.82
C LEU A 356 6.37 22.15 12.99
N THR A 357 5.21 22.50 13.55
CA THR A 357 4.17 23.27 12.83
C THR A 357 4.67 24.70 12.55
N PRO A 358 4.66 25.16 11.30
CA PRO A 358 4.95 26.53 10.98
C PRO A 358 3.99 27.50 11.69
N LYS A 359 4.35 28.79 11.77
CA LYS A 359 3.45 29.81 12.31
C LYS A 359 2.22 29.93 11.41
N VAL A 360 1.04 29.74 12.00
CA VAL A 360 -0.27 29.80 11.33
C VAL A 360 -1.16 30.87 11.95
N SER A 361 -2.16 31.32 11.20
CA SER A 361 -3.16 32.29 11.68
C SER A 361 -4.44 31.62 12.21
N CYS A 362 -4.61 30.33 11.99
CA CYS A 362 -5.77 29.57 12.46
C CYS A 362 -5.55 28.99 13.87
N PRO A 363 -6.61 28.59 14.58
CA PRO A 363 -6.49 27.83 15.82
C PRO A 363 -5.72 26.53 15.62
N VAL A 364 -4.80 26.22 16.57
CA VAL A 364 -4.06 24.95 16.61
C VAL A 364 -4.30 24.30 17.95
N GLU A 365 -4.70 23.04 17.93
CA GLU A 365 -4.88 22.25 19.16
C GLU A 365 -4.33 20.84 19.00
N THR A 366 -4.08 20.20 20.15
CA THR A 366 -3.76 18.78 20.22
C THR A 366 -4.94 17.99 20.75
N SER A 367 -5.18 16.80 20.17
CA SER A 367 -6.29 15.94 20.59
C SER A 367 -5.90 14.47 20.44
N SER A 368 -6.82 13.56 20.76
CA SER A 368 -6.68 12.14 20.42
C SER A 368 -7.74 11.70 19.43
N VAL A 369 -7.41 10.71 18.61
CA VAL A 369 -8.35 10.14 17.63
C VAL A 369 -9.61 9.63 18.34
N ALA A 370 -9.46 9.04 19.53
CA ALA A 370 -10.58 8.55 20.33
C ALA A 370 -11.57 9.65 20.76
N LYS A 371 -11.07 10.84 21.12
CA LYS A 371 -11.94 11.98 21.46
C LYS A 371 -12.64 12.56 20.24
N LEU A 372 -11.95 12.58 19.10
CA LEU A 372 -12.45 13.14 17.86
C LEU A 372 -13.44 12.22 17.15
N PHE A 373 -13.29 10.89 17.32
CA PHE A 373 -14.19 9.87 16.77
C PHE A 373 -14.78 9.01 17.91
N PRO A 374 -15.73 9.57 18.69
CA PRO A 374 -16.24 8.92 19.91
C PRO A 374 -17.22 7.78 19.65
N ALA A 375 -17.81 7.71 18.46
CA ALA A 375 -18.81 6.72 18.08
C ALA A 375 -18.89 6.54 16.56
N LYS A 376 -19.53 5.46 16.13
CA LYS A 376 -19.77 5.12 14.73
C LYS A 376 -20.34 6.30 13.95
N GLY A 377 -19.71 6.65 12.84
CA GLY A 377 -20.11 7.72 11.92
C GLY A 377 -20.03 9.13 12.50
N ARG A 378 -19.44 9.33 13.69
CA ARG A 378 -19.36 10.65 14.37
C ARG A 378 -17.94 11.20 14.38
N CYS A 379 -17.86 12.53 14.16
CA CYS A 379 -16.63 13.29 14.31
C CYS A 379 -16.92 14.54 15.16
N ALA A 380 -16.17 14.71 16.27
CA ALA A 380 -16.31 15.85 17.18
C ALA A 380 -15.45 17.06 16.75
N ALA A 381 -14.60 16.94 15.73
CA ALA A 381 -13.84 18.07 15.20
C ALA A 381 -14.79 19.14 14.63
N PRO A 382 -14.46 20.45 14.77
CA PRO A 382 -15.30 21.54 14.26
C PRO A 382 -15.27 21.63 12.72
N GLY A 383 -16.18 22.44 12.15
CA GLY A 383 -16.21 22.78 10.73
C GLY A 383 -17.04 21.80 9.87
N GLU A 384 -17.48 22.30 8.72
CA GLU A 384 -18.32 21.58 7.74
C GLU A 384 -17.52 20.46 7.01
N VAL A 385 -16.24 20.72 6.75
CA VAL A 385 -15.31 19.79 6.09
C VAL A 385 -14.15 19.51 7.03
N VAL A 386 -13.95 18.23 7.34
CA VAL A 386 -12.82 17.73 8.13
C VAL A 386 -11.93 16.88 7.23
N VAL A 387 -10.63 17.15 7.20
CA VAL A 387 -9.64 16.41 6.41
C VAL A 387 -8.68 15.70 7.35
N VAL A 388 -8.50 14.40 7.18
CA VAL A 388 -7.57 13.54 7.96
C VAL A 388 -6.41 13.13 7.07
N VAL A 389 -5.18 13.48 7.47
CA VAL A 389 -3.97 13.24 6.68
C VAL A 389 -2.75 12.90 7.54
N GLY A 390 -1.72 12.36 6.91
CA GLY A 390 -0.37 12.24 7.48
C GLY A 390 0.14 10.83 7.68
N SER A 391 -0.72 9.82 7.73
CA SER A 391 -0.27 8.42 7.75
C SER A 391 -1.40 7.44 7.42
N LEU A 392 -1.01 6.26 6.90
CA LEU A 392 -1.92 5.12 6.75
C LEU A 392 -2.50 4.66 8.10
N TYR A 393 -1.71 4.78 9.18
CA TYR A 393 -2.11 4.39 10.53
C TYR A 393 -3.24 5.27 11.05
N LEU A 394 -3.11 6.60 10.89
CA LEU A 394 -4.17 7.53 11.27
C LEU A 394 -5.44 7.26 10.45
N ALA A 395 -5.28 7.08 9.13
CA ALA A 395 -6.42 6.77 8.25
C ALA A 395 -7.12 5.48 8.69
N GLY A 396 -6.38 4.42 9.00
CA GLY A 396 -6.91 3.15 9.47
C GLY A 396 -7.62 3.27 10.83
N GLU A 397 -7.03 3.98 11.79
CA GLU A 397 -7.66 4.21 13.11
C GLU A 397 -8.97 4.98 12.98
N VAL A 398 -9.01 6.01 12.14
CA VAL A 398 -10.21 6.78 11.88
C VAL A 398 -11.29 5.93 11.21
N LEU A 399 -10.94 5.16 10.18
CA LEU A 399 -11.87 4.26 9.50
C LEU A 399 -12.46 3.21 10.44
N ALA A 400 -11.63 2.55 11.26
CA ALA A 400 -12.11 1.59 12.24
C ALA A 400 -13.13 2.20 13.21
N ARG A 401 -12.83 3.39 13.75
CA ARG A 401 -13.75 4.09 14.69
C ARG A 401 -15.05 4.53 14.02
N LEU A 402 -14.99 4.94 12.75
CA LEU A 402 -16.18 5.27 11.98
C LEU A 402 -17.11 4.07 11.78
N GLU A 403 -16.55 2.87 11.72
CA GLU A 403 -17.31 1.61 11.66
C GLU A 403 -17.76 1.11 13.03
N GLY A 404 -17.30 1.73 14.12
CA GLY A 404 -17.57 1.33 15.49
C GLY A 404 -16.68 0.20 15.97
N GLU A 405 -15.51 0.04 15.33
CA GLU A 405 -14.51 -0.98 15.62
C GLU A 405 -13.23 -0.37 16.20
N LEU A 406 -12.40 -1.21 16.79
CA LEU A 406 -11.02 -0.86 17.10
C LEU A 406 -10.12 -1.50 16.03
N PRO A 407 -9.10 -0.77 15.53
CA PRO A 407 -8.14 -1.38 14.62
C PRO A 407 -7.44 -2.54 15.32
N ASP A 408 -7.05 -3.56 14.56
CA ASP A 408 -6.16 -4.61 15.08
C ASP A 408 -4.92 -3.92 15.66
N ALA A 409 -4.65 -4.13 16.96
CA ALA A 409 -3.63 -3.42 17.74
C ALA A 409 -2.18 -3.52 17.18
N THR A 410 -2.02 -4.08 16.00
CA THR A 410 -0.79 -4.57 15.45
C THR A 410 -0.56 -4.20 13.99
N LEU A 411 -1.07 -3.06 13.58
CA LEU A 411 -1.08 -2.53 12.21
C LEU A 411 0.29 -2.30 11.55
N GLN A 412 1.42 -2.66 12.18
CA GLN A 412 2.71 -2.17 11.71
C GLN A 412 3.63 -3.25 11.15
N ASP A 413 4.11 -3.03 9.92
CA ASP A 413 5.40 -3.55 9.49
C ASP A 413 6.48 -2.77 10.26
N ARG A 414 7.06 -3.35 11.32
CA ARG A 414 8.26 -2.81 11.91
C ARG A 414 9.40 -3.07 10.93
N LEU A 415 9.84 -2.00 10.30
CA LEU A 415 11.19 -1.98 9.77
C LEU A 415 12.11 -1.97 11.00
N ALA A 416 13.02 -2.93 11.11
CA ALA A 416 14.01 -2.88 12.17
C ALA A 416 14.70 -1.51 12.09
N SER A 417 14.76 -0.79 13.20
CA SER A 417 15.76 0.23 13.37
C SER A 417 17.10 -0.49 13.15
N GLY A 418 17.85 -0.08 12.10
CA GLY A 418 19.18 -0.58 11.84
C GLY A 418 20.07 -0.46 13.09
N PRO A 419 21.23 -1.15 13.09
CA PRO A 419 22.12 -1.19 14.24
C PRO A 419 22.55 0.19 14.66
#